data_3728b849eaf10600ef02dcf22818c1f2
#
_entry.id   3728b849eaf10600ef02dcf22818c1f2
#
_cell.length_a   1.000
_cell.length_b   1.000
_cell.length_c   1.000
_cell.angle_alpha   90.00
_cell.angle_beta   90.00
_cell.angle_gamma   90.00
#
_symmetry.space_group_name_H-M   'P 1'
#
loop_
_entity.id
_entity.type
_entity.pdbx_description
1 polymer ?
#
loop_
_entity_poly.entity_id
_entity_poly.type
_entity_poly.pdbx_seq_one_letter_code
_entity_poly.pdbx_strand_id
1 'polypeptide(L)'
;MIKKIILPSLSIFLFTACSLKMPEFSMPSFLSFSDDKDAIALEKANVCQKIEDMDNKLFCYRKIVNENSYAQLRMGTYSVEKKDYKKAIEYLNQSIDNENAYANLALAFLYYKGDGVEKDIDKAFKLLNDSSDIDPNAAYQLSRFYLQGINTKVDVDKGIDLLEFAASKNMLAAQKMLVSIYKDGLFSQEKDAKKVKQWEDIIKKDIRDTNFEVYKL
;
A
#
# COMPACT_ATOMS: atom_id res chain seq x y z
N MET A 1 -20.38 -70.74 -41.80
CA MET A 1 -18.98 -70.51 -41.52
C MET A 1 -18.91 -69.37 -40.51
N ILE A 2 -18.76 -69.70 -39.23
CA ILE A 2 -18.78 -68.74 -38.13
C ILE A 2 -17.33 -68.59 -37.67
N LYS A 3 -16.71 -67.45 -37.90
CA LYS A 3 -15.37 -67.11 -37.41
C LYS A 3 -15.44 -66.77 -35.92
N LYS A 4 -14.80 -67.63 -35.09
CA LYS A 4 -14.57 -67.36 -33.69
C LYS A 4 -13.55 -66.22 -33.55
N ILE A 5 -13.92 -65.15 -32.88
CA ILE A 5 -13.03 -64.06 -32.43
C ILE A 5 -12.51 -64.47 -31.04
N ILE A 6 -11.20 -64.68 -30.96
CA ILE A 6 -10.49 -64.91 -29.69
C ILE A 6 -10.14 -63.58 -29.09
N LEU A 7 -10.68 -63.28 -27.92
CA LEU A 7 -10.26 -62.14 -27.08
C LEU A 7 -8.97 -62.49 -26.33
N PRO A 8 -7.95 -61.62 -26.32
CA PRO A 8 -6.80 -61.82 -25.45
C PRO A 8 -7.12 -61.41 -24.00
N SER A 9 -6.60 -62.23 -23.10
CA SER A 9 -6.71 -62.14 -21.67
C SER A 9 -6.19 -60.78 -21.10
N LEU A 10 -7.01 -60.17 -20.28
CA LEU A 10 -6.68 -58.96 -19.51
C LEU A 10 -5.73 -59.32 -18.37
N SER A 11 -4.45 -58.98 -18.54
CA SER A 11 -3.46 -59.10 -17.48
C SER A 11 -3.69 -57.99 -16.44
N ILE A 12 -4.10 -58.38 -15.24
CA ILE A 12 -4.25 -57.50 -14.08
C ILE A 12 -2.84 -57.12 -13.60
N PHE A 13 -2.39 -55.92 -13.90
CA PHE A 13 -1.23 -55.32 -13.25
C PHE A 13 -1.63 -54.83 -11.85
N LEU A 14 -1.18 -55.59 -10.85
CA LEU A 14 -1.19 -55.13 -9.45
C LEU A 14 -0.19 -53.99 -9.34
N PHE A 15 -0.72 -52.77 -9.30
CA PHE A 15 0.05 -51.61 -8.85
C PHE A 15 0.24 -51.71 -7.33
N THR A 16 1.41 -52.13 -6.91
CA THR A 16 1.90 -51.93 -5.56
C THR A 16 1.97 -50.42 -5.31
N ALA A 17 1.07 -49.92 -4.46
CA ALA A 17 1.07 -48.54 -3.99
C ALA A 17 2.37 -48.29 -3.20
N CYS A 18 3.35 -47.72 -3.88
CA CYS A 18 4.48 -47.10 -3.22
C CYS A 18 3.97 -45.81 -2.62
N SER A 19 3.71 -45.82 -1.32
CA SER A 19 3.29 -44.60 -0.58
C SER A 19 4.51 -43.67 -0.46
N LEU A 20 4.73 -42.88 -1.49
CA LEU A 20 5.54 -41.67 -1.38
C LEU A 20 4.82 -40.73 -0.45
N LYS A 21 5.26 -40.67 0.81
CA LYS A 21 4.93 -39.55 1.70
C LYS A 21 5.40 -38.28 0.98
N MET A 22 4.46 -37.55 0.38
CA MET A 22 4.72 -36.15 0.05
C MET A 22 5.07 -35.44 1.35
N PRO A 23 6.14 -34.63 1.39
CA PRO A 23 6.37 -33.77 2.53
C PRO A 23 5.13 -32.91 2.70
N GLU A 24 4.54 -32.90 3.92
CA GLU A 24 3.53 -31.92 4.30
C GLU A 24 4.14 -30.54 4.05
N PHE A 25 3.74 -29.92 2.95
CA PHE A 25 3.99 -28.54 2.71
C PHE A 25 3.05 -27.80 3.68
N SER A 26 3.51 -27.59 4.90
CA SER A 26 2.87 -26.68 5.82
C SER A 26 2.97 -25.30 5.17
N MET A 27 1.88 -24.88 4.52
CA MET A 27 1.73 -23.48 4.16
C MET A 27 1.92 -22.66 5.44
N PRO A 28 2.80 -21.68 5.44
CA PRO A 28 2.93 -20.82 6.59
C PRO A 28 1.54 -20.20 6.82
N SER A 29 1.07 -20.27 8.06
CA SER A 29 -0.21 -19.73 8.55
C SER A 29 -0.27 -18.19 8.52
N PHE A 30 0.37 -17.58 7.53
CA PHE A 30 0.59 -16.14 7.41
C PHE A 30 -0.29 -15.46 6.33
N LEU A 31 -1.08 -16.23 5.61
CA LEU A 31 -2.10 -15.63 4.73
C LEU A 31 -3.39 -15.51 5.53
N SER A 32 -3.56 -14.37 6.21
CA SER A 32 -4.82 -14.03 6.83
C SER A 32 -5.88 -13.82 5.73
N PHE A 33 -7.11 -14.23 5.99
CA PHE A 33 -8.25 -14.12 5.04
C PHE A 33 -8.58 -12.65 4.67
N SER A 34 -8.00 -11.67 5.39
CA SER A 34 -8.07 -10.24 5.10
C SER A 34 -7.17 -9.85 3.92
N ASP A 35 -5.98 -10.46 3.81
CA ASP A 35 -5.01 -10.12 2.77
C ASP A 35 -5.53 -10.46 1.36
N ASP A 36 -6.34 -11.51 1.21
CA ASP A 36 -6.96 -11.89 -0.07
C ASP A 36 -8.00 -10.88 -0.54
N LYS A 37 -8.82 -10.33 0.36
CA LYS A 37 -9.85 -9.33 -0.01
C LYS A 37 -9.23 -8.02 -0.48
N ASP A 38 -8.21 -7.55 0.22
CA ASP A 38 -7.51 -6.32 -0.12
C ASP A 38 -6.76 -6.45 -1.45
N ALA A 39 -6.08 -7.58 -1.67
CA ALA A 39 -5.41 -7.86 -2.93
C ALA A 39 -6.40 -7.89 -4.11
N ILE A 40 -7.55 -8.54 -3.95
CA ILE A 40 -8.61 -8.59 -4.96
C ILE A 40 -9.19 -7.20 -5.23
N ALA A 41 -9.44 -6.42 -4.17
CA ALA A 41 -9.98 -5.07 -4.30
C ALA A 41 -8.99 -4.15 -5.04
N LEU A 42 -7.70 -4.22 -4.69
CA LEU A 42 -6.63 -3.48 -5.37
C LEU A 42 -6.52 -3.88 -6.84
N GLU A 43 -6.53 -5.18 -7.16
CA GLU A 43 -6.46 -5.67 -8.53
C GLU A 43 -7.63 -5.16 -9.39
N LYS A 44 -8.86 -5.23 -8.90
CA LYS A 44 -10.03 -4.68 -9.58
C LYS A 44 -9.91 -3.17 -9.83
N ALA A 45 -9.43 -2.42 -8.85
CA ALA A 45 -9.21 -0.99 -9.00
C ALA A 45 -8.08 -0.69 -10.01
N ASN A 46 -7.04 -1.52 -10.06
CA ASN A 46 -5.94 -1.40 -11.02
C ASN A 46 -6.36 -1.68 -12.47
N VAL A 47 -7.36 -2.53 -12.68
CA VAL A 47 -7.97 -2.71 -14.01
C VAL A 47 -8.57 -1.39 -14.52
N CYS A 48 -9.28 -0.66 -13.65
CA CYS A 48 -9.82 0.65 -14.03
C CYS A 48 -8.71 1.68 -14.27
N GLN A 49 -7.62 1.65 -13.48
CA GLN A 49 -6.50 2.58 -13.62
C GLN A 49 -5.81 2.49 -14.99
N LYS A 50 -5.75 1.31 -15.59
CA LYS A 50 -5.13 1.07 -16.91
C LYS A 50 -5.91 1.67 -18.08
N ILE A 51 -7.16 2.06 -17.90
CA ILE A 51 -7.97 2.66 -18.96
C ILE A 51 -7.41 4.06 -19.25
N GLU A 52 -7.04 4.33 -20.49
CA GLU A 52 -6.44 5.61 -20.89
C GLU A 52 -7.49 6.74 -20.95
N ASP A 53 -8.65 6.46 -21.57
CA ASP A 53 -9.73 7.43 -21.67
C ASP A 53 -10.36 7.72 -20.30
N MET A 54 -10.42 8.99 -19.94
CA MET A 54 -10.86 9.43 -18.60
C MET A 54 -12.34 9.13 -18.33
N ASP A 55 -13.22 9.28 -19.32
CA ASP A 55 -14.65 9.04 -19.12
C ASP A 55 -14.92 7.54 -18.90
N ASN A 56 -14.27 6.69 -19.69
CA ASN A 56 -14.33 5.24 -19.51
C ASN A 56 -13.69 4.79 -18.20
N LYS A 57 -12.59 5.41 -17.80
CA LYS A 57 -11.95 5.17 -16.50
C LYS A 57 -12.90 5.51 -15.35
N LEU A 58 -13.49 6.70 -15.34
CA LEU A 58 -14.47 7.12 -14.35
C LEU A 58 -15.71 6.23 -14.35
N PHE A 59 -16.16 5.78 -15.52
CA PHE A 59 -17.26 4.84 -15.62
C PHE A 59 -16.92 3.49 -14.98
N CYS A 60 -15.70 2.98 -15.21
CA CYS A 60 -15.21 1.77 -14.57
C CYS A 60 -15.22 1.90 -13.04
N TYR A 61 -14.65 2.97 -12.50
CA TYR A 61 -14.64 3.19 -11.06
C TYR A 61 -16.04 3.31 -10.47
N ARG A 62 -16.97 4.02 -11.12
CA ARG A 62 -18.36 4.15 -10.65
C ARG A 62 -19.09 2.81 -10.54
N LYS A 63 -18.72 1.81 -11.34
CA LYS A 63 -19.31 0.47 -11.26
C LYS A 63 -18.88 -0.31 -10.01
N ILE A 64 -17.69 -0.05 -9.49
CA ILE A 64 -17.10 -0.82 -8.40
C ILE A 64 -17.00 -0.04 -7.09
N VAL A 65 -17.20 1.29 -7.09
CA VAL A 65 -16.93 2.17 -5.96
C VAL A 65 -17.72 1.84 -4.70
N ASN A 66 -18.93 1.28 -4.83
CA ASN A 66 -19.77 0.96 -3.67
C ASN A 66 -19.20 -0.19 -2.80
N GLU A 67 -18.41 -1.09 -3.40
CA GLU A 67 -17.94 -2.31 -2.75
C GLU A 67 -16.40 -2.43 -2.76
N ASN A 68 -15.69 -1.44 -3.28
CA ASN A 68 -14.25 -1.51 -3.47
C ASN A 68 -13.54 -0.34 -2.79
N SER A 69 -12.84 -0.63 -1.70
CA SER A 69 -12.15 0.36 -0.87
C SER A 69 -11.08 1.17 -1.64
N TYR A 70 -10.36 0.55 -2.59
CA TYR A 70 -9.37 1.25 -3.42
C TYR A 70 -10.04 2.13 -4.48
N ALA A 71 -11.20 1.74 -5.00
CA ALA A 71 -11.97 2.61 -5.89
C ALA A 71 -12.51 3.84 -5.12
N GLN A 72 -12.96 3.65 -3.88
CA GLN A 72 -13.37 4.74 -2.99
C GLN A 72 -12.19 5.68 -2.71
N LEU A 73 -11.01 5.15 -2.35
CA LEU A 73 -9.79 5.93 -2.15
C LEU A 73 -9.47 6.79 -3.39
N ARG A 74 -9.41 6.17 -4.58
CA ARG A 74 -9.04 6.86 -5.82
C ARG A 74 -10.08 7.88 -6.28
N MET A 75 -11.37 7.58 -6.12
CA MET A 75 -12.45 8.54 -6.38
C MET A 75 -12.42 9.68 -5.36
N GLY A 76 -12.06 9.41 -4.12
CA GLY A 76 -11.85 10.41 -3.07
C GLY A 76 -10.70 11.36 -3.42
N THR A 77 -9.53 10.82 -3.77
CA THR A 77 -8.35 11.63 -4.16
C THR A 77 -8.61 12.43 -5.45
N TYR A 78 -9.28 11.84 -6.42
CA TYR A 78 -9.73 12.56 -7.63
C TYR A 78 -10.69 13.72 -7.29
N SER A 79 -11.62 13.51 -6.34
CA SER A 79 -12.51 14.57 -5.88
C SER A 79 -11.75 15.70 -5.18
N VAL A 80 -10.65 15.39 -4.45
CA VAL A 80 -9.73 16.41 -3.91
C VAL A 80 -9.11 17.25 -5.03
N GLU A 81 -8.60 16.60 -6.08
CA GLU A 81 -8.02 17.30 -7.25
C GLU A 81 -9.03 18.24 -7.93
N LYS A 82 -10.29 17.82 -7.99
CA LYS A 82 -11.39 18.62 -8.53
C LYS A 82 -11.95 19.64 -7.52
N LYS A 83 -11.42 19.68 -6.30
CA LYS A 83 -11.89 20.54 -5.19
C LYS A 83 -13.35 20.28 -4.78
N ASP A 84 -13.88 19.10 -5.11
CA ASP A 84 -15.17 18.61 -4.61
C ASP A 84 -14.95 17.94 -3.26
N TYR A 85 -14.61 18.73 -2.27
CA TYR A 85 -14.20 18.23 -0.94
C TYR A 85 -15.32 17.46 -0.23
N LYS A 86 -16.58 17.78 -0.50
CA LYS A 86 -17.71 17.03 0.06
C LYS A 86 -17.68 15.57 -0.39
N LYS A 87 -17.57 15.33 -1.70
CA LYS A 87 -17.45 13.97 -2.23
C LYS A 87 -16.13 13.30 -1.84
N ALA A 88 -15.04 14.09 -1.79
CA ALA A 88 -13.76 13.57 -1.34
C ALA A 88 -13.86 12.96 0.05
N ILE A 89 -14.43 13.71 1.01
CA ILE A 89 -14.61 13.26 2.40
C ILE A 89 -15.53 12.04 2.47
N GLU A 90 -16.62 12.03 1.71
CA GLU A 90 -17.56 10.91 1.65
C GLU A 90 -16.86 9.63 1.18
N TYR A 91 -16.16 9.66 0.04
CA TYR A 91 -15.45 8.50 -0.49
C TYR A 91 -14.29 8.06 0.39
N LEU A 92 -13.52 8.98 0.97
CA LEU A 92 -12.41 8.65 1.85
C LEU A 92 -12.89 7.99 3.15
N ASN A 93 -13.99 8.48 3.75
CA ASN A 93 -14.57 7.83 4.91
C ASN A 93 -15.09 6.42 4.57
N GLN A 94 -15.81 6.26 3.44
CA GLN A 94 -16.24 4.93 2.99
C GLN A 94 -15.05 3.97 2.80
N SER A 95 -13.92 4.47 2.28
CA SER A 95 -12.71 3.68 2.12
C SER A 95 -12.13 3.25 3.46
N ILE A 96 -12.11 4.14 4.46
CA ILE A 96 -11.67 3.85 5.84
C ILE A 96 -12.62 2.84 6.50
N ASP A 97 -13.93 3.04 6.37
CA ASP A 97 -14.95 2.12 6.91
C ASP A 97 -14.84 0.71 6.30
N ASN A 98 -14.31 0.62 5.08
CA ASN A 98 -13.95 -0.63 4.42
C ASN A 98 -12.48 -1.04 4.65
N GLU A 99 -11.90 -0.63 5.77
CA GLU A 99 -10.59 -1.04 6.30
C GLU A 99 -9.37 -0.67 5.40
N ASN A 100 -9.51 0.27 4.48
CA ASN A 100 -8.40 0.72 3.65
C ASN A 100 -7.61 1.84 4.35
N ALA A 101 -6.50 1.45 5.00
CA ALA A 101 -5.66 2.37 5.76
C ALA A 101 -5.04 3.50 4.91
N TYR A 102 -4.88 3.30 3.60
CA TYR A 102 -4.33 4.35 2.72
C TYR A 102 -5.22 5.60 2.64
N ALA A 103 -6.53 5.47 2.87
CA ALA A 103 -7.44 6.63 2.83
C ALA A 103 -7.20 7.62 3.96
N ASN A 104 -6.61 7.17 5.08
CA ASN A 104 -6.27 8.03 6.21
C ASN A 104 -5.33 9.18 5.82
N LEU A 105 -4.33 8.93 4.97
CA LEU A 105 -3.40 9.97 4.52
C LEU A 105 -4.13 11.11 3.79
N ALA A 106 -4.99 10.76 2.84
CA ALA A 106 -5.71 11.76 2.05
C ALA A 106 -6.66 12.59 2.94
N LEU A 107 -7.36 11.92 3.86
CA LEU A 107 -8.24 12.59 4.82
C LEU A 107 -7.44 13.45 5.83
N ALA A 108 -6.26 12.99 6.26
CA ALA A 108 -5.36 13.75 7.12
C ALA A 108 -4.95 15.08 6.48
N PHE A 109 -4.66 15.08 5.19
CA PHE A 109 -4.36 16.33 4.48
C PHE A 109 -5.51 17.30 4.44
N LEU A 110 -6.77 16.83 4.31
CA LEU A 110 -7.94 17.68 4.33
C LEU A 110 -8.09 18.35 5.70
N TYR A 111 -7.94 17.60 6.79
CA TYR A 111 -7.99 18.18 8.16
C TYR A 111 -6.79 19.10 8.45
N TYR A 112 -5.59 18.74 7.99
CA TYR A 112 -4.40 19.58 8.20
C TYR A 112 -4.53 20.95 7.53
N LYS A 113 -5.14 21.00 6.34
CA LYS A 113 -5.33 22.24 5.57
C LYS A 113 -6.61 22.97 5.93
N GLY A 114 -7.66 22.26 6.34
CA GLY A 114 -9.02 22.79 6.47
C GLY A 114 -9.76 22.82 5.13
N ASP A 115 -9.42 21.90 4.22
CA ASP A 115 -10.05 21.82 2.89
C ASP A 115 -11.37 21.05 2.99
N GLY A 116 -12.50 21.75 2.93
CA GLY A 116 -13.85 21.19 3.02
C GLY A 116 -14.28 20.76 4.43
N VAL A 117 -13.41 20.90 5.41
CA VAL A 117 -13.63 20.66 6.84
C VAL A 117 -12.97 21.75 7.66
N GLU A 118 -13.36 21.90 8.92
CA GLU A 118 -12.60 22.73 9.85
C GLU A 118 -11.19 22.13 10.04
N LYS A 119 -10.19 23.03 10.07
CA LYS A 119 -8.80 22.62 10.28
C LYS A 119 -8.64 21.97 11.65
N ASP A 120 -8.17 20.74 11.66
CA ASP A 120 -7.98 19.93 12.86
C ASP A 120 -6.65 19.16 12.76
N ILE A 121 -5.62 19.69 13.43
CA ILE A 121 -4.27 19.11 13.39
C ILE A 121 -4.19 17.83 14.27
N ASP A 122 -4.96 17.77 15.36
CA ASP A 122 -5.04 16.56 16.21
C ASP A 122 -5.60 15.39 15.42
N LYS A 123 -6.67 15.63 14.67
CA LYS A 123 -7.27 14.61 13.83
C LYS A 123 -6.36 14.20 12.68
N ALA A 124 -5.68 15.16 12.06
CA ALA A 124 -4.69 14.87 11.01
C ALA A 124 -3.55 14.00 11.57
N PHE A 125 -3.03 14.33 12.74
CA PHE A 125 -1.99 13.54 13.41
C PHE A 125 -2.46 12.11 13.69
N LYS A 126 -3.68 11.96 14.25
CA LYS A 126 -4.25 10.65 14.54
C LYS A 126 -4.39 9.80 13.28
N LEU A 127 -4.95 10.35 12.19
CA LEU A 127 -5.12 9.64 10.92
C LEU A 127 -3.78 9.19 10.33
N LEU A 128 -2.73 10.05 10.40
CA LEU A 128 -1.39 9.67 9.96
C LEU A 128 -0.82 8.54 10.84
N ASN A 129 -1.01 8.61 12.14
CA ASN A 129 -0.53 7.59 13.06
C ASN A 129 -1.22 6.24 12.84
N ASP A 130 -2.54 6.24 12.57
CA ASP A 130 -3.35 5.04 12.36
C ASP A 130 -2.99 4.29 11.05
N SER A 131 -2.19 4.89 10.16
CA SER A 131 -1.79 4.28 8.88
C SER A 131 -0.28 4.23 8.65
N SER A 132 0.53 4.77 9.56
CA SER A 132 1.97 4.94 9.34
C SER A 132 2.79 3.64 9.32
N ASP A 133 2.27 2.55 9.82
CA ASP A 133 2.88 1.21 9.77
C ASP A 133 2.60 0.46 8.45
N ILE A 134 1.60 0.91 7.70
CA ILE A 134 1.16 0.32 6.44
C ILE A 134 1.56 1.20 5.25
N ASP A 135 1.29 2.50 5.35
CA ASP A 135 1.50 3.46 4.28
C ASP A 135 2.80 4.25 4.44
N PRO A 136 3.80 4.05 3.58
CA PRO A 136 5.06 4.79 3.64
C PRO A 136 4.88 6.31 3.48
N ASN A 137 3.82 6.76 2.79
CA ASN A 137 3.55 8.19 2.66
C ASN A 137 3.02 8.78 3.96
N ALA A 138 2.17 8.04 4.68
CA ALA A 138 1.70 8.45 6.00
C ALA A 138 2.86 8.47 7.01
N ALA A 139 3.72 7.43 7.00
CA ALA A 139 4.93 7.40 7.81
C ALA A 139 5.85 8.60 7.56
N TYR A 140 6.10 8.93 6.29
CA TYR A 140 6.89 10.10 5.91
C TYR A 140 6.27 11.42 6.42
N GLN A 141 4.96 11.58 6.33
CA GLN A 141 4.30 12.78 6.85
C GLN A 141 4.34 12.81 8.38
N LEU A 142 4.08 11.68 9.05
CA LEU A 142 4.13 11.59 10.50
C LEU A 142 5.55 11.83 11.04
N SER A 143 6.59 11.37 10.34
CA SER A 143 7.98 11.65 10.70
C SER A 143 8.25 13.14 10.81
N ARG A 144 7.69 13.94 9.91
CA ARG A 144 7.83 15.41 9.94
C ARG A 144 7.15 16.02 11.16
N PHE A 145 6.02 15.47 11.60
CA PHE A 145 5.36 15.91 12.83
C PHE A 145 6.27 15.70 14.03
N TYR A 146 6.90 14.54 14.16
CA TYR A 146 7.83 14.26 15.26
C TYR A 146 9.13 15.07 15.17
N LEU A 147 9.73 15.18 13.99
CA LEU A 147 10.99 15.92 13.80
C LEU A 147 10.83 17.43 14.04
N GLN A 148 9.65 17.99 13.76
CA GLN A 148 9.35 19.43 13.87
C GLN A 148 8.53 19.79 15.10
N GLY A 149 8.05 18.81 15.86
CA GLY A 149 7.18 19.05 17.02
C GLY A 149 5.81 19.59 16.62
N ILE A 150 5.26 19.19 15.47
CA ILE A 150 3.93 19.60 15.04
C ILE A 150 2.90 18.75 15.79
N ASN A 151 2.08 19.40 16.63
CA ASN A 151 1.05 18.73 17.44
C ASN A 151 1.59 17.65 18.41
N THR A 152 2.88 17.60 18.62
CA THR A 152 3.55 16.68 19.53
C THR A 152 4.84 17.31 20.03
N LYS A 153 5.50 16.70 21.02
CA LYS A 153 6.89 17.04 21.35
C LYS A 153 7.80 16.55 20.24
N VAL A 154 8.90 17.28 20.02
CA VAL A 154 9.97 16.80 19.15
C VAL A 154 10.46 15.45 19.65
N ASP A 155 10.43 14.45 18.77
CA ASP A 155 10.95 13.10 19.01
C ASP A 155 11.71 12.69 17.75
N VAL A 156 13.03 12.91 17.81
CA VAL A 156 13.91 12.72 16.66
C VAL A 156 14.05 11.24 16.32
N ASP A 157 14.16 10.40 17.35
CA ASP A 157 14.34 8.95 17.15
C ASP A 157 13.12 8.36 16.47
N LYS A 158 11.91 8.65 16.97
CA LYS A 158 10.66 8.21 16.33
C LYS A 158 10.49 8.77 14.92
N GLY A 159 10.89 10.03 14.70
CA GLY A 159 10.88 10.64 13.38
C GLY A 159 11.79 9.93 12.39
N ILE A 160 12.99 9.51 12.83
CA ILE A 160 13.94 8.76 12.00
C ILE A 160 13.44 7.34 11.71
N ASP A 161 12.91 6.64 12.72
CA ASP A 161 12.34 5.29 12.54
C ASP A 161 11.25 5.26 11.47
N LEU A 162 10.35 6.25 11.48
CA LEU A 162 9.31 6.42 10.47
C LEU A 162 9.89 6.73 9.08
N LEU A 163 10.96 7.53 9.01
CA LEU A 163 11.66 7.78 7.76
C LEU A 163 12.35 6.52 7.23
N GLU A 164 12.98 5.74 8.10
CA GLU A 164 13.64 4.48 7.73
C GLU A 164 12.62 3.46 7.22
N PHE A 165 11.44 3.37 7.87
CA PHE A 165 10.34 2.56 7.36
C PHE A 165 9.91 3.02 5.95
N ALA A 166 9.61 4.30 5.76
CA ALA A 166 9.20 4.83 4.46
C ALA A 166 10.28 4.62 3.38
N ALA A 167 11.55 4.83 3.73
CA ALA A 167 12.70 4.63 2.86
C ALA A 167 12.89 3.16 2.46
N SER A 168 12.64 2.22 3.40
CA SER A 168 12.68 0.77 3.15
C SER A 168 11.64 0.30 2.15
N LYS A 169 10.52 1.05 2.04
CA LYS A 169 9.45 0.86 1.05
C LYS A 169 9.74 1.61 -0.27
N ASN A 170 11.00 1.94 -0.53
CA ASN A 170 11.48 2.63 -1.74
C ASN A 170 10.91 4.05 -1.93
N MET A 171 10.49 4.73 -0.86
CA MET A 171 10.06 6.11 -0.94
C MET A 171 11.26 7.05 -1.10
N LEU A 172 11.47 7.56 -2.32
CA LEU A 172 12.62 8.41 -2.64
C LEU A 172 12.73 9.65 -1.74
N ALA A 173 11.59 10.25 -1.37
CA ALA A 173 11.61 11.44 -0.51
C ALA A 173 12.18 11.13 0.89
N ALA A 174 11.82 9.98 1.46
CA ALA A 174 12.35 9.52 2.74
C ALA A 174 13.84 9.17 2.64
N GLN A 175 14.26 8.45 1.59
CA GLN A 175 15.66 8.12 1.33
C GLN A 175 16.52 9.38 1.23
N LYS A 176 16.09 10.39 0.45
CA LYS A 176 16.79 11.68 0.33
C LYS A 176 16.84 12.45 1.65
N MET A 177 15.77 12.39 2.45
CA MET A 177 15.73 13.04 3.77
C MET A 177 16.76 12.41 4.71
N LEU A 178 16.86 11.06 4.74
CA LEU A 178 17.87 10.35 5.53
C LEU A 178 19.31 10.68 5.09
N VAL A 179 19.54 10.78 3.76
CA VAL A 179 20.85 11.27 3.27
C VAL A 179 21.17 12.64 3.83
N SER A 180 20.23 13.60 3.80
CA SER A 180 20.45 14.95 4.32
C SER A 180 20.69 14.93 5.85
N ILE A 181 19.92 14.14 6.61
CA ILE A 181 20.08 14.03 8.06
C ILE A 181 21.49 13.58 8.41
N TYR A 182 21.98 12.49 7.82
CA TYR A 182 23.30 11.95 8.18
C TYR A 182 24.46 12.69 7.51
N LYS A 183 24.27 13.36 6.39
CA LYS A 183 25.29 14.17 5.74
C LYS A 183 25.54 15.50 6.45
N ASP A 184 24.44 16.16 6.80
CA ASP A 184 24.49 17.54 7.32
C ASP A 184 24.44 17.60 8.84
N GLY A 185 24.06 16.48 9.52
CA GLY A 185 23.87 16.43 10.97
C GLY A 185 22.57 17.11 11.42
N LEU A 186 21.51 17.02 10.59
CA LEU A 186 20.22 17.63 10.92
C LEU A 186 19.60 16.98 12.16
N PHE A 187 18.78 17.73 12.87
CA PHE A 187 18.10 17.29 14.09
C PHE A 187 19.06 16.77 15.17
N SER A 188 20.26 17.39 15.28
CA SER A 188 21.31 17.00 16.22
C SER A 188 21.84 15.57 16.06
N GLN A 189 21.63 14.96 14.90
CA GLN A 189 22.24 13.68 14.58
C GLN A 189 23.72 13.83 14.25
N GLU A 190 24.51 12.83 14.61
CA GLU A 190 25.90 12.77 14.17
C GLU A 190 25.99 12.52 12.67
N LYS A 191 26.98 13.13 12.03
CA LYS A 191 27.27 12.88 10.62
C LYS A 191 27.78 11.44 10.44
N ASP A 192 27.18 10.70 9.52
CA ASP A 192 27.50 9.30 9.27
C ASP A 192 27.68 9.04 7.76
N ALA A 193 28.92 9.09 7.31
CA ALA A 193 29.26 8.86 5.90
C ALA A 193 28.86 7.44 5.41
N LYS A 194 28.83 6.44 6.31
CA LYS A 194 28.44 5.07 5.97
C LYS A 194 26.95 4.99 5.67
N LYS A 195 26.11 5.58 6.53
CA LYS A 195 24.66 5.67 6.31
C LYS A 195 24.34 6.50 5.05
N VAL A 196 25.04 7.62 4.83
CA VAL A 196 24.91 8.42 3.62
C VAL A 196 25.13 7.55 2.38
N LYS A 197 26.29 6.85 2.32
CA LYS A 197 26.61 5.97 1.20
C LYS A 197 25.57 4.87 1.01
N GLN A 198 25.11 4.25 2.08
CA GLN A 198 24.09 3.20 2.04
C GLN A 198 22.81 3.68 1.35
N TRP A 199 22.27 4.82 1.75
CA TRP A 199 21.05 5.38 1.17
C TRP A 199 21.28 5.88 -0.27
N GLU A 200 22.41 6.50 -0.58
CA GLU A 200 22.75 6.89 -1.95
C GLU A 200 22.84 5.68 -2.89
N ASP A 201 23.41 4.57 -2.44
CA ASP A 201 23.50 3.35 -3.25
C ASP A 201 22.12 2.70 -3.47
N ILE A 202 21.20 2.80 -2.50
CA ILE A 202 19.80 2.38 -2.66
C ILE A 202 19.08 3.27 -3.68
N ILE A 203 19.24 4.60 -3.58
CA ILE A 203 18.64 5.56 -4.53
C ILE A 203 19.11 5.29 -5.97
N LYS A 204 20.39 4.96 -6.18
CA LYS A 204 20.94 4.66 -7.50
C LYS A 204 20.35 3.40 -8.15
N LYS A 205 19.91 2.42 -7.34
CA LYS A 205 19.33 1.18 -7.87
C LYS A 205 17.96 1.37 -8.50
N ASP A 206 17.23 2.40 -8.08
CA ASP A 206 15.89 2.79 -8.55
C ASP A 206 14.94 1.63 -8.89
N ILE A 207 14.61 0.84 -7.88
CA ILE A 207 13.76 -0.35 -8.02
C ILE A 207 12.26 -0.06 -7.83
N ARG A 208 11.84 1.20 -7.97
CA ARG A 208 10.45 1.60 -7.76
C ARG A 208 9.55 1.03 -8.84
N ASP A 209 8.45 0.42 -8.43
CA ASP A 209 7.34 0.14 -9.35
C ASP A 209 6.55 1.43 -9.59
N THR A 210 6.56 1.90 -10.82
CA THR A 210 5.82 3.10 -11.24
C THR A 210 4.54 2.76 -12.00
N ASN A 211 4.22 1.47 -12.17
CA ASN A 211 3.08 1.04 -12.99
C ASN A 211 1.75 1.32 -12.31
N PHE A 212 1.72 1.27 -10.97
CA PHE A 212 0.52 1.55 -10.20
C PHE A 212 0.79 2.52 -9.06
N GLU A 213 -0.09 3.49 -8.95
CA GLU A 213 -0.09 4.44 -7.83
C GLU A 213 -1.36 4.24 -7.02
N VAL A 214 -1.21 3.92 -5.72
CA VAL A 214 -2.33 3.62 -4.83
C VAL A 214 -3.38 4.73 -4.82
N TYR A 215 -2.92 5.97 -4.82
CA TYR A 215 -3.76 7.18 -4.69
C TYR A 215 -4.28 7.75 -6.00
N LYS A 216 -3.77 7.31 -7.13
CA LYS A 216 -4.07 7.92 -8.42
C LYS A 216 -5.21 7.18 -9.13
N LEU A 217 -6.09 7.97 -9.72
CA LEU A 217 -7.19 7.48 -10.54
C LEU A 217 -6.68 6.92 -11.87
#